data_b36e39e4e75dc6ae1157fa177f93d7ba
#
_entry.id   b36e39e4e75dc6ae1157fa177f93d7ba
#
_cell.length_a   1.000
_cell.length_b   1.000
_cell.length_c   1.000
_cell.angle_alpha   90.00
_cell.angle_beta   90.00
_cell.angle_gamma   90.00
#
_symmetry.space_group_name_H-M   'P 1'
#
loop_
_entity.id
_entity.type
_entity.pdbx_description
1 polymer ?
#
loop_
_entity_poly.entity_id
_entity_poly.type
_entity_poly.pdbx_seq_one_letter_code
_entity_poly.pdbx_strand_id
1 'polypeptide(L)'
;VTRIVLAARVADDARRLVAYLLEHDAANVQRKLAGVFQAIDALADNPLIGRAVQGGFRELVIGRDASGYLALYRYAPLDDTVYVLAIRSQREAGYLESLF
;
A
#
# COMPACT_ATOMS: atom_id res chain seq x y z
N VAL A 1 7.66 17.62 7.73
CA VAL A 1 6.90 16.70 6.90
C VAL A 1 7.29 15.26 7.23
N THR A 2 6.31 14.41 7.42
CA THR A 2 6.55 13.00 7.72
C THR A 2 7.27 12.32 6.55
N ARG A 3 8.33 11.59 6.87
CA ARG A 3 9.09 10.87 5.88
C ARG A 3 8.41 9.54 5.56
N ILE A 4 8.48 9.11 4.30
CA ILE A 4 7.91 7.83 3.87
C ILE A 4 9.06 6.93 3.39
N VAL A 5 9.13 5.75 3.96
CA VAL A 5 10.12 4.72 3.60
C VAL A 5 9.36 3.49 3.09
N LEU A 6 9.75 3.00 1.94
CA LEU A 6 9.14 1.80 1.36
C LEU A 6 10.03 0.60 1.64
N ALA A 7 9.47 -0.45 2.23
CA ALA A 7 10.19 -1.71 2.40
C ALA A 7 10.51 -2.33 1.04
N ALA A 8 11.59 -3.10 0.98
CA ALA A 8 12.03 -3.70 -0.27
C ALA A 8 10.94 -4.53 -0.97
N ARG A 9 10.13 -5.26 -0.21
CA ARG A 9 9.07 -6.09 -0.80
C ARG A 9 7.99 -5.28 -1.49
N VAL A 10 7.88 -3.95 -1.20
CA VAL A 10 6.90 -3.11 -1.89
C VAL A 10 7.15 -3.09 -3.40
N ALA A 11 8.42 -3.10 -3.81
CA ALA A 11 8.76 -3.19 -5.23
C ALA A 11 8.30 -4.51 -5.85
N ASP A 12 8.44 -5.61 -5.12
CA ASP A 12 7.95 -6.92 -5.60
C ASP A 12 6.43 -6.94 -5.66
N ASP A 13 5.77 -6.38 -4.66
CA ASP A 13 4.31 -6.26 -4.66
C ASP A 13 3.83 -5.43 -5.85
N ALA A 14 4.51 -4.31 -6.15
CA ALA A 14 4.16 -3.47 -7.29
C ALA A 14 4.31 -4.23 -8.61
N ARG A 15 5.39 -5.00 -8.77
CA ARG A 15 5.58 -5.82 -9.96
C ARG A 15 4.48 -6.85 -10.13
N ARG A 16 4.04 -7.47 -9.03
CA ARG A 16 2.93 -8.43 -9.05
C ARG A 16 1.63 -7.76 -9.49
N LEU A 17 1.35 -6.56 -8.98
CA LEU A 17 0.16 -5.81 -9.39
C LEU A 17 0.22 -5.43 -10.87
N VAL A 18 1.38 -5.02 -11.36
CA VAL A 18 1.56 -4.69 -12.77
C VAL A 18 1.31 -5.92 -13.64
N ALA A 19 1.87 -7.07 -13.26
CA ALA A 19 1.67 -8.30 -14.01
C ALA A 19 0.19 -8.69 -14.10
N TYR A 20 -0.51 -8.58 -12.98
CA TYR A 20 -1.96 -8.84 -12.95
C TYR A 20 -2.72 -7.88 -13.87
N LEU A 21 -2.41 -6.58 -13.78
CA LEU A 21 -3.11 -5.57 -14.57
C LEU A 21 -2.82 -5.71 -16.07
N LEU A 22 -1.62 -6.11 -16.44
CA LEU A 22 -1.31 -6.35 -17.85
C LEU A 22 -2.19 -7.45 -18.46
N GLU A 23 -2.58 -8.43 -17.66
CA GLU A 23 -3.46 -9.49 -18.12
C GLU A 23 -4.94 -9.11 -18.11
N HIS A 24 -5.37 -8.25 -17.16
CA HIS A 24 -6.79 -8.05 -16.90
C HIS A 24 -7.28 -6.64 -17.18
N ASP A 25 -6.38 -5.66 -17.25
CA ASP A 25 -6.78 -4.25 -17.44
C ASP A 25 -5.59 -3.44 -17.96
N ALA A 26 -5.01 -3.90 -19.07
CA ALA A 26 -3.76 -3.35 -19.60
C ALA A 26 -3.82 -1.83 -19.87
N ALA A 27 -4.99 -1.33 -20.26
CA ALA A 27 -5.15 0.09 -20.58
C ALA A 27 -4.98 1.00 -19.37
N ASN A 28 -5.12 0.48 -18.14
CA ASN A 28 -5.14 1.27 -16.91
C ASN A 28 -3.96 1.02 -15.98
N VAL A 29 -2.93 0.28 -16.43
CA VAL A 29 -1.82 -0.10 -15.56
C VAL A 29 -1.16 1.11 -14.94
N GLN A 30 -0.74 2.07 -15.75
CA GLN A 30 -0.02 3.25 -15.25
C GLN A 30 -0.89 4.09 -14.34
N ARG A 31 -2.13 4.30 -14.71
CA ARG A 31 -3.07 5.12 -13.92
C ARG A 31 -3.32 4.49 -12.55
N LYS A 32 -3.56 3.19 -12.51
CA LYS A 32 -3.84 2.51 -11.24
C LYS A 32 -2.61 2.44 -10.35
N LEU A 33 -1.45 2.16 -10.92
CA LEU A 33 -0.21 2.12 -10.14
C LEU A 33 0.13 3.51 -9.59
N ALA A 34 0.00 4.53 -10.41
CA ALA A 34 0.22 5.92 -9.97
C ALA A 34 -0.73 6.29 -8.84
N GLY A 35 -1.99 5.87 -8.92
CA GLY A 35 -2.99 6.13 -7.89
C GLY A 35 -2.61 5.50 -6.55
N VAL A 36 -2.06 4.29 -6.57
CA VAL A 36 -1.58 3.63 -5.35
C VAL A 36 -0.47 4.44 -4.69
N PHE A 37 0.54 4.86 -5.45
CA PHE A 37 1.66 5.60 -4.87
C PHE A 37 1.30 7.02 -4.49
N GLN A 38 0.36 7.67 -5.19
CA GLN A 38 -0.15 8.97 -4.76
C GLN A 38 -0.87 8.87 -3.41
N ALA A 39 -1.65 7.82 -3.22
CA ALA A 39 -2.33 7.60 -1.93
C ALA A 39 -1.33 7.36 -0.80
N ILE A 40 -0.27 6.60 -1.09
CA ILE A 40 0.80 6.38 -0.11
C ILE A 40 1.50 7.70 0.23
N ASP A 41 1.78 8.54 -0.76
CA ASP A 41 2.42 9.83 -0.52
C ASP A 41 1.58 10.74 0.37
N ALA A 42 0.27 10.62 0.34
CA ALA A 42 -0.62 11.39 1.20
C ALA A 42 -0.43 11.08 2.69
N LEU A 43 0.20 9.95 3.02
CA LEU A 43 0.53 9.62 4.41
C LEU A 43 1.55 10.60 5.00
N ALA A 44 2.30 11.33 4.17
CA ALA A 44 3.22 12.36 4.67
C ALA A 44 2.48 13.49 5.38
N ASP A 45 1.27 13.78 4.95
CA ASP A 45 0.45 14.84 5.55
C ASP A 45 -0.50 14.32 6.62
N ASN A 46 -0.80 13.02 6.61
CA ASN A 46 -1.76 12.44 7.53
C ASN A 46 -1.40 10.97 7.84
N PRO A 47 -0.35 10.75 8.64
CA PRO A 47 0.19 9.40 8.84
C PRO A 47 -0.75 8.44 9.58
N LEU A 48 -1.78 8.95 10.25
CA LEU A 48 -2.70 8.09 11.01
C LEU A 48 -4.03 7.84 10.29
N ILE A 49 -4.14 8.22 9.01
CA ILE A 49 -5.40 8.10 8.28
C ILE A 49 -5.82 6.64 8.04
N GLY A 50 -4.87 5.72 7.97
CA GLY A 50 -5.19 4.31 7.80
C GLY A 50 -5.84 3.72 9.04
N ARG A 51 -6.66 2.68 8.85
CA ARG A 51 -7.31 2.02 9.96
C ARG A 51 -6.30 1.19 10.75
N ALA A 52 -6.45 1.18 12.07
CA ALA A 52 -5.59 0.35 12.92
C ALA A 52 -5.91 -1.13 12.70
N VAL A 53 -4.88 -1.93 12.57
CA VAL A 53 -4.98 -3.38 12.47
C VAL A 53 -4.07 -4.03 13.48
N GLN A 54 -4.11 -5.36 13.57
CA GLN A 54 -3.37 -6.11 14.56
C GLN A 54 -1.87 -5.82 14.48
N GLY A 55 -1.20 -5.82 15.63
CA GLY A 55 0.26 -5.74 15.69
C GLY A 55 0.84 -4.33 15.66
N GLY A 56 0.02 -3.30 15.86
CA GLY A 56 0.49 -1.93 15.84
C GLY A 56 0.63 -1.36 14.44
N PHE A 57 0.12 -2.06 13.44
CA PHE A 57 0.13 -1.60 12.05
C PHE A 57 -1.13 -0.85 11.71
N ARG A 58 -1.10 -0.19 10.56
CA ARG A 58 -2.28 0.44 9.96
C ARG A 58 -2.41 -0.01 8.52
N GLU A 59 -3.62 0.10 8.00
CA GLU A 59 -3.91 -0.30 6.64
C GLU A 59 -4.63 0.83 5.92
N LEU A 60 -4.04 1.31 4.83
CA LEU A 60 -4.62 2.35 3.99
C LEU A 60 -5.43 1.68 2.89
N VAL A 61 -6.72 2.03 2.82
CA VAL A 61 -7.60 1.56 1.75
C VAL A 61 -7.50 2.53 0.59
N ILE A 62 -7.19 2.02 -0.59
CA ILE A 62 -6.97 2.82 -1.79
C ILE A 62 -7.96 2.36 -2.85
N GLY A 63 -8.76 3.30 -3.36
CA GLY A 63 -9.77 2.97 -4.34
C GLY A 63 -11.03 2.41 -3.70
N ARG A 64 -11.85 1.73 -4.49
CA ARG A 64 -13.17 1.28 -4.06
C ARG A 64 -13.38 -0.20 -4.35
N ASP A 65 -14.15 -0.85 -3.46
CA ASP A 65 -14.64 -2.20 -3.67
C ASP A 65 -13.51 -3.20 -3.91
N ALA A 66 -13.84 -4.29 -4.55
CA ALA A 66 -12.88 -5.36 -4.85
C ALA A 66 -11.78 -4.93 -5.83
N SER A 67 -11.98 -3.82 -6.54
CA SER A 67 -10.94 -3.30 -7.45
C SER A 67 -9.92 -2.41 -6.78
N GLY A 68 -10.08 -2.16 -5.48
CA GLY A 68 -9.16 -1.34 -4.71
C GLY A 68 -7.91 -2.07 -4.25
N TYR A 69 -7.07 -1.34 -3.54
CA TYR A 69 -5.80 -1.85 -3.02
C TYR A 69 -5.69 -1.53 -1.54
N LEU A 70 -4.79 -2.24 -0.87
CA LEU A 70 -4.48 -2.03 0.53
C LEU A 70 -2.99 -1.83 0.68
N ALA A 71 -2.59 -0.84 1.48
CA ALA A 71 -1.19 -0.64 1.85
C ALA A 71 -1.07 -0.84 3.36
N LEU A 72 -0.25 -1.81 3.75
CA LEU A 72 0.05 -2.05 5.16
C LEU A 72 1.24 -1.19 5.54
N TYR A 73 1.11 -0.42 6.63
CA TYR A 73 2.18 0.46 7.05
C TYR A 73 2.22 0.60 8.57
N ARG A 74 3.31 1.16 9.05
CA ARG A 74 3.51 1.52 10.44
C ARG A 74 4.00 2.95 10.51
N TYR A 75 3.46 3.73 11.43
CA TYR A 75 3.96 5.07 11.70
C TYR A 75 4.81 5.04 12.97
N ALA A 76 6.02 5.54 12.88
CA ALA A 76 6.94 5.66 14.00
C ALA A 76 7.00 7.14 14.42
N PRO A 77 6.28 7.54 15.48
CA PRO A 77 6.16 8.97 15.82
C PRO A 77 7.48 9.59 16.29
N LEU A 78 8.35 8.82 16.93
CA LEU A 78 9.63 9.36 17.38
C LEU A 78 10.54 9.76 16.22
N ASP A 79 10.43 9.04 15.10
CA ASP A 79 11.20 9.34 13.89
C ASP A 79 10.40 10.19 12.91
N ASP A 80 9.12 10.41 13.18
CA ASP A 80 8.19 11.02 12.24
C ASP A 80 8.30 10.37 10.86
N THR A 81 8.21 9.05 10.82
CA THR A 81 8.41 8.27 9.61
C THR A 81 7.32 7.22 9.46
N VAL A 82 6.78 7.12 8.26
CA VAL A 82 5.88 6.05 7.85
C VAL A 82 6.71 4.99 7.13
N TYR A 83 6.59 3.74 7.58
CA TYR A 83 7.20 2.59 6.92
C TYR A 83 6.12 1.79 6.22
N VAL A 84 6.11 1.83 4.90
CA VAL A 84 5.17 1.04 4.11
C VAL A 84 5.76 -0.35 3.91
N LEU A 85 5.04 -1.37 4.34
CA LEU A 85 5.55 -2.73 4.44
C LEU A 85 5.13 -3.61 3.28
N ALA A 86 3.92 -3.42 2.79
CA ALA A 86 3.38 -4.25 1.72
C ALA A 86 2.19 -3.56 1.06
N ILE A 87 1.94 -3.92 -0.19
CA ILE A 87 0.71 -3.55 -0.89
C ILE A 87 0.08 -4.81 -1.47
N ARG A 88 -1.24 -4.81 -1.56
CA ARG A 88 -1.98 -5.91 -2.19
C ARG A 88 -3.29 -5.41 -2.78
N SER A 89 -3.83 -6.19 -3.70
CA SER A 89 -5.20 -6.00 -4.19
C SER A 89 -6.18 -6.46 -3.11
N GLN A 90 -7.33 -5.84 -3.03
CA GLN A 90 -8.40 -6.29 -2.12
C GLN A 90 -8.94 -7.67 -2.50
N ARG A 91 -8.68 -8.13 -3.72
CA ARG A 91 -9.09 -9.47 -4.17
C ARG A 91 -8.21 -10.57 -3.61
N GLU A 92 -7.01 -10.25 -3.14
CA GLU A 92 -6.12 -11.24 -2.54
C GLU A 92 -6.61 -11.59 -1.14
N ALA A 93 -6.46 -12.86 -0.74
CA ALA A 93 -6.92 -13.33 0.54
C ALA A 93 -6.11 -12.78 1.72
N GLY A 94 -4.99 -12.15 1.45
CA GLY A 94 -4.10 -11.58 2.46
C GLY A 94 -2.79 -11.21 1.81
N TYR A 95 -1.79 -10.91 2.62
CA TYR A 95 -0.45 -10.63 2.10
C TYR A 95 0.24 -11.96 1.79
N LEU A 96 1.04 -12.00 0.71
CA LEU A 96 1.66 -13.25 0.26
C LEU A 96 2.53 -13.90 1.32
N GLU A 97 3.15 -13.09 2.19
CA GLU A 97 3.99 -13.59 3.27
C GLU A 97 3.46 -13.02 4.58
N SER A 98 3.63 -13.81 5.64
CA SER A 98 3.28 -13.32 6.97
C SER A 98 4.22 -12.18 7.36
N LEU A 99 3.64 -11.07 7.82
CA LEU A 99 4.38 -9.91 8.31
C LEU A 99 4.26 -9.78 9.83
N PHE A 100 3.56 -10.71 10.46
CA PHE A 100 3.28 -10.66 11.90
C PHE A 100 3.93 -11.81 12.64
#